data_30e5634c982fe04b5123a3f6c218c163
#
_entry.id   30e5634c982fe04b5123a3f6c218c163
#
_cell.length_a   1.000
_cell.length_b   1.000
_cell.length_c   1.000
_cell.angle_alpha   90.00
_cell.angle_beta   90.00
_cell.angle_gamma   90.00
#
_symmetry.space_group_name_H-M   'P 1'
#
loop_
_entity.id
_entity.type
_entity.pdbx_description
1 polymer ?
#
loop_
_entity_poly.entity_id
_entity_poly.type
_entity_poly.pdbx_seq_one_letter_code
_entity_poly.pdbx_strand_id
1 'polypeptide(L)'
;TEPVIQEAVERKAQLIVSHHPVIWGGAKSVTDQTPTGRKLLALAENHIAAICAHTNLDTVADGVNDALARRLGLSDIAQLKQDGVDGRGRPYGIGRVGRVEEQPLKDFARFVKKELGANGVRLVDGGRPGRKAAVGGGSCSDMMGDALALGCDTFVTADVKYDGFLDAKALGLNLIDAGHFPTENVVCPVL
;
A
#
# COMPACT_ATOMS: atom_id res chain seq x y z
N THR A 1 -12.49 7.85 7.78
CA THR A 1 -13.28 8.96 7.22
C THR A 1 -14.55 9.17 8.01
N GLU A 2 -15.21 10.34 7.91
CA GLU A 2 -16.49 10.61 8.57
C GLU A 2 -17.59 9.60 8.16
N PRO A 3 -17.74 9.24 6.88
CA PRO A 3 -18.73 8.22 6.47
C PRO A 3 -18.52 6.86 7.13
N VAL A 4 -17.28 6.42 7.34
CA VAL A 4 -17.00 5.15 8.04
C VAL A 4 -17.44 5.19 9.50
N ILE A 5 -17.24 6.35 10.17
CA ILE A 5 -17.71 6.51 11.55
C ILE A 5 -19.23 6.53 11.59
N GLN A 6 -19.88 7.20 10.66
CA GLN A 6 -21.34 7.20 10.55
C GLN A 6 -21.89 5.78 10.35
N GLU A 7 -21.31 5.00 9.46
CA GLU A 7 -21.68 3.59 9.27
C GLU A 7 -21.46 2.77 10.55
N ALA A 8 -20.36 2.99 11.26
CA ALA A 8 -20.10 2.32 12.53
C ALA A 8 -21.16 2.64 13.60
N VAL A 9 -21.61 3.89 13.66
CA VAL A 9 -22.74 4.31 14.54
C VAL A 9 -24.03 3.59 14.17
N GLU A 10 -24.39 3.58 12.88
CA GLU A 10 -25.59 2.92 12.37
C GLU A 10 -25.58 1.41 12.64
N ARG A 11 -24.41 0.78 12.50
CA ARG A 11 -24.21 -0.65 12.79
C ARG A 11 -24.03 -0.97 14.27
N LYS A 12 -24.00 0.05 15.15
CA LYS A 12 -23.72 -0.10 16.59
C LYS A 12 -22.38 -0.79 16.86
N ALA A 13 -21.39 -0.53 16.00
CA ALA A 13 -20.04 -1.05 16.16
C ALA A 13 -19.36 -0.39 17.37
N GLN A 14 -18.62 -1.17 18.14
CA GLN A 14 -17.90 -0.72 19.31
C GLN A 14 -16.42 -0.43 19.01
N LEU A 15 -15.92 -0.91 17.87
CA LEU A 15 -14.53 -0.81 17.47
C LEU A 15 -14.42 -0.59 15.95
N ILE A 16 -13.57 0.35 15.56
CA ILE A 16 -13.09 0.50 14.18
C ILE A 16 -11.62 0.11 14.15
N VAL A 17 -11.27 -0.85 13.29
CA VAL A 17 -9.89 -1.15 12.94
C VAL A 17 -9.61 -0.52 11.58
N SER A 18 -8.60 0.33 11.50
CA SER A 18 -8.25 1.04 10.27
C SER A 18 -6.75 0.88 9.95
N HIS A 19 -6.40 0.97 8.68
CA HIS A 19 -5.01 1.05 8.28
C HIS A 19 -4.43 2.43 8.62
N HIS A 20 -5.04 3.50 8.12
CA HIS A 20 -4.61 4.86 8.43
C HIS A 20 -5.16 5.36 9.77
N PRO A 21 -4.36 6.13 10.54
CA PRO A 21 -4.78 6.66 11.83
C PRO A 21 -5.85 7.75 11.69
N VAL A 22 -6.70 7.87 12.69
CA VAL A 22 -7.63 9.01 12.80
C VAL A 22 -6.88 10.32 13.03
N ILE A 23 -5.77 10.26 13.79
CA ILE A 23 -4.93 11.40 14.10
C ILE A 23 -3.57 11.20 13.42
N TRP A 24 -3.23 12.12 12.52
CA TRP A 24 -1.91 12.17 11.88
C TRP A 24 -1.10 13.33 12.45
N GLY A 25 0.09 13.03 12.99
CA GLY A 25 1.00 14.05 13.52
C GLY A 25 0.59 14.69 14.85
N GLY A 26 -0.42 14.15 15.53
CA GLY A 26 -0.94 14.66 16.80
C GLY A 26 -2.04 15.72 16.64
N ALA A 27 -2.95 15.79 17.60
CA ALA A 27 -4.01 16.80 17.67
C ALA A 27 -3.71 17.78 18.81
N LYS A 28 -3.57 19.07 18.51
CA LYS A 28 -3.38 20.14 19.51
C LYS A 28 -4.70 20.57 20.14
N SER A 29 -5.82 20.36 19.47
CA SER A 29 -7.18 20.67 19.94
C SER A 29 -8.18 19.71 19.29
N VAL A 30 -9.30 19.50 19.98
CA VAL A 30 -10.42 18.71 19.48
C VAL A 30 -11.66 19.60 19.47
N THR A 31 -12.06 20.04 18.28
CA THR A 31 -13.23 20.88 18.04
C THR A 31 -13.96 20.38 16.80
N ASP A 32 -15.21 20.75 16.63
CA ASP A 32 -16.02 20.47 15.45
C ASP A 32 -15.61 21.24 14.18
N GLN A 33 -14.71 22.20 14.32
CA GLN A 33 -14.26 23.05 13.19
C GLN A 33 -13.25 22.34 12.27
N THR A 34 -12.65 21.24 12.73
CA THR A 34 -11.68 20.51 11.90
C THR A 34 -12.17 19.09 11.59
N PRO A 35 -11.82 18.54 10.39
CA PRO A 35 -12.21 17.17 10.05
C PRO A 35 -11.73 16.11 11.05
N THR A 36 -10.52 16.29 11.61
CA THR A 36 -9.99 15.38 12.64
C THR A 36 -10.76 15.54 13.94
N GLY A 37 -11.05 16.78 14.36
CA GLY A 37 -11.84 17.03 15.57
C GLY A 37 -13.24 16.45 15.50
N ARG A 38 -13.96 16.65 14.40
CA ARG A 38 -15.30 16.05 14.19
C ARG A 38 -15.25 14.52 14.30
N LYS A 39 -14.26 13.86 13.68
CA LYS A 39 -14.07 12.41 13.81
C LYS A 39 -13.84 11.96 15.23
N LEU A 40 -13.01 12.67 15.99
CA LEU A 40 -12.71 12.34 17.40
C LEU A 40 -13.94 12.53 18.29
N LEU A 41 -14.68 13.63 18.11
CA LEU A 41 -15.91 13.89 18.85
C LEU A 41 -16.95 12.80 18.54
N ALA A 42 -17.19 12.48 17.28
CA ALA A 42 -18.15 11.45 16.90
C ALA A 42 -17.78 10.06 17.45
N LEU A 43 -16.51 9.68 17.48
CA LEU A 43 -16.06 8.44 18.10
C LEU A 43 -16.33 8.45 19.63
N ALA A 44 -15.97 9.55 20.31
CA ALA A 44 -16.13 9.68 21.75
C ALA A 44 -17.60 9.70 22.18
N GLU A 45 -18.45 10.48 21.49
CA GLU A 45 -19.88 10.59 21.75
C GLU A 45 -20.64 9.27 21.56
N ASN A 46 -20.16 8.43 20.63
CA ASN A 46 -20.78 7.14 20.34
C ASN A 46 -20.05 5.95 21.00
N HIS A 47 -19.08 6.20 21.88
CA HIS A 47 -18.32 5.19 22.60
C HIS A 47 -17.64 4.16 21.67
N ILE A 48 -17.15 4.59 20.50
CA ILE A 48 -16.49 3.74 19.53
C ILE A 48 -14.96 3.84 19.70
N ALA A 49 -14.34 2.72 20.00
CA ALA A 49 -12.87 2.63 20.01
C ALA A 49 -12.32 2.61 18.58
N ALA A 50 -11.11 3.14 18.39
CA ALA A 50 -10.42 3.10 17.09
C ALA A 50 -8.99 2.59 17.27
N ILE A 51 -8.63 1.55 16.50
CA ILE A 51 -7.27 1.00 16.43
C ILE A 51 -6.75 1.22 15.02
N CYS A 52 -5.50 1.65 14.92
CA CYS A 52 -4.80 1.82 13.66
C CYS A 52 -3.69 0.76 13.53
N ALA A 53 -3.69 0.02 12.43
CA ALA A 53 -2.64 -0.89 12.02
C ALA A 53 -2.03 -0.36 10.70
N HIS A 54 -1.07 0.56 10.81
CA HIS A 54 -0.45 1.26 9.69
C HIS A 54 0.82 0.52 9.22
N THR A 55 1.99 1.11 9.33
CA THR A 55 3.26 0.54 8.85
C THR A 55 3.59 -0.84 9.48
N ASN A 56 3.12 -1.10 10.69
CA ASN A 56 3.22 -2.45 11.28
C ASN A 56 2.47 -3.52 10.47
N LEU A 57 1.35 -3.16 9.82
CA LEU A 57 0.62 -4.07 8.94
C LEU A 57 1.25 -4.14 7.55
N ASP A 58 1.97 -3.10 7.10
CA ASP A 58 2.71 -3.13 5.83
C ASP A 58 3.91 -4.09 5.89
N THR A 59 4.57 -4.15 7.04
CA THR A 59 5.84 -4.87 7.19
C THR A 59 5.69 -6.33 7.55
N VAL A 60 4.62 -6.68 8.28
CA VAL A 60 4.43 -8.03 8.83
C VAL A 60 4.14 -9.07 7.74
N ALA A 61 4.49 -10.31 8.00
CA ALA A 61 4.07 -11.44 7.16
C ALA A 61 2.53 -11.53 7.12
N ASP A 62 2.00 -11.81 5.93
CA ASP A 62 0.57 -11.83 5.62
C ASP A 62 -0.15 -10.46 5.73
N GLY A 63 0.61 -9.37 5.82
CA GLY A 63 0.09 -8.00 5.82
C GLY A 63 -0.16 -7.46 4.41
N VAL A 64 -0.21 -6.11 4.31
CA VAL A 64 -0.57 -5.38 3.08
C VAL A 64 0.27 -5.81 1.89
N ASN A 65 1.59 -5.84 2.05
CA ASN A 65 2.50 -6.11 0.94
C ASN A 65 2.46 -7.57 0.47
N ASP A 66 2.21 -8.53 1.37
CA ASP A 66 1.97 -9.92 0.97
C ASP A 66 0.63 -10.08 0.25
N ALA A 67 -0.41 -9.43 0.73
CA ALA A 67 -1.72 -9.41 0.07
C ALA A 67 -1.62 -8.80 -1.33
N LEU A 68 -0.89 -7.67 -1.48
CA LEU A 68 -0.65 -7.02 -2.75
C LEU A 68 0.14 -7.92 -3.72
N ALA A 69 1.23 -8.52 -3.25
CA ALA A 69 2.05 -9.42 -4.07
C ALA A 69 1.24 -10.63 -4.57
N ARG A 70 0.46 -11.27 -3.71
CA ARG A 70 -0.42 -12.39 -4.09
C ARG A 70 -1.51 -11.94 -5.06
N ARG A 71 -2.13 -10.79 -4.83
CA ARG A 71 -3.18 -10.24 -5.70
C ARG A 71 -2.67 -9.97 -7.11
N LEU A 72 -1.43 -9.54 -7.23
CA LEU A 72 -0.77 -9.30 -8.51
C LEU A 72 -0.07 -10.54 -9.10
N GLY A 73 -0.30 -11.72 -8.51
CA GLY A 73 0.17 -12.99 -9.05
C GLY A 73 1.68 -13.20 -8.96
N LEU A 74 2.36 -12.55 -8.01
CA LEU A 74 3.79 -12.78 -7.80
C LEU A 74 4.04 -14.19 -7.26
N SER A 75 5.00 -14.89 -7.82
CA SER A 75 5.56 -16.14 -7.32
C SER A 75 6.95 -15.93 -6.70
N ASP A 76 7.44 -16.90 -5.93
CA ASP A 76 8.74 -16.81 -5.24
C ASP A 76 8.86 -15.52 -4.41
N ILE A 77 7.82 -15.19 -3.64
CA ILE A 77 7.71 -13.93 -2.92
C ILE A 77 8.79 -13.84 -1.82
N ALA A 78 9.54 -12.75 -1.82
CA ALA A 78 10.54 -12.40 -0.82
C ALA A 78 10.39 -10.94 -0.37
N GLN A 79 11.09 -10.54 0.69
CA GLN A 79 11.13 -9.17 1.15
C GLN A 79 11.80 -8.25 0.10
N LEU A 80 11.23 -7.07 -0.14
CA LEU A 80 11.91 -6.01 -0.88
C LEU A 80 13.02 -5.39 -0.01
N LYS A 81 12.66 -5.01 1.21
CA LYS A 81 13.60 -4.53 2.22
C LYS A 81 13.32 -5.28 3.52
N GLN A 82 14.35 -5.88 4.10
CA GLN A 82 14.23 -6.55 5.38
C GLN A 82 14.67 -5.60 6.49
N ASP A 83 13.77 -5.29 7.43
CA ASP A 83 14.03 -4.47 8.59
C ASP A 83 14.40 -5.30 9.83
N GLY A 84 14.07 -6.59 9.84
CA GLY A 84 14.40 -7.50 10.93
C GLY A 84 13.73 -8.86 10.80
N VAL A 85 13.70 -9.59 11.92
CA VAL A 85 12.96 -10.85 12.08
C VAL A 85 12.04 -10.76 13.30
N ASP A 86 10.85 -11.34 13.20
CA ASP A 86 9.90 -11.38 14.30
C ASP A 86 10.30 -12.41 15.38
N GLY A 87 9.55 -12.47 16.49
CA GLY A 87 9.78 -13.42 17.57
C GLY A 87 9.66 -14.91 17.17
N ARG A 88 9.21 -15.20 15.94
CA ARG A 88 9.13 -16.54 15.35
C ARG A 88 10.21 -16.77 14.28
N GLY A 89 11.17 -15.85 14.14
CA GLY A 89 12.23 -15.93 13.13
C GLY A 89 11.79 -15.60 11.70
N ARG A 90 10.59 -15.07 11.47
CA ARG A 90 10.12 -14.70 10.15
C ARG A 90 10.62 -13.29 9.80
N PRO A 91 11.14 -13.06 8.59
CA PRO A 91 11.56 -11.75 8.17
C PRO A 91 10.35 -10.81 8.08
N TYR A 92 10.53 -9.56 8.48
CA TYR A 92 9.58 -8.48 8.25
C TYR A 92 10.28 -7.27 7.62
N GLY A 93 9.53 -6.48 6.89
CA GLY A 93 10.01 -5.28 6.23
C GLY A 93 9.06 -4.83 5.12
N ILE A 94 9.29 -3.62 4.62
CA ILE A 94 8.41 -2.99 3.63
C ILE A 94 8.63 -3.60 2.25
N GLY A 95 7.51 -3.77 1.54
CA GLY A 95 7.47 -4.26 0.16
C GLY A 95 7.77 -5.74 0.00
N ARG A 96 7.43 -6.23 -1.18
CA ARG A 96 7.72 -7.61 -1.60
C ARG A 96 8.29 -7.60 -3.01
N VAL A 97 9.05 -8.63 -3.31
CA VAL A 97 9.53 -8.91 -4.68
C VAL A 97 9.13 -10.32 -5.06
N GLY A 98 8.93 -10.55 -6.35
CA GLY A 98 8.62 -11.88 -6.86
C GLY A 98 8.68 -11.93 -8.37
N ARG A 99 8.45 -13.11 -8.93
CA ARG A 99 8.38 -13.32 -10.37
C ARG A 99 6.96 -13.13 -10.86
N VAL A 100 6.82 -12.57 -12.04
CA VAL A 100 5.56 -12.50 -12.79
C VAL A 100 5.74 -13.18 -14.13
N GLU A 101 4.63 -13.59 -14.74
CA GLU A 101 4.67 -14.07 -16.13
C GLU A 101 5.19 -12.95 -17.04
N GLU A 102 6.15 -13.29 -17.90
CA GLU A 102 6.76 -12.31 -18.79
C GLU A 102 5.73 -11.74 -19.76
N GLN A 103 5.56 -10.43 -19.72
CA GLN A 103 4.60 -9.74 -20.56
C GLN A 103 5.00 -8.28 -20.82
N PRO A 104 4.45 -7.65 -21.87
CA PRO A 104 4.62 -6.22 -22.10
C PRO A 104 4.09 -5.40 -20.93
N LEU A 105 4.81 -4.31 -20.58
CA LEU A 105 4.43 -3.43 -19.44
C LEU A 105 2.96 -2.98 -19.52
N LYS A 106 2.47 -2.62 -20.72
CA LYS A 106 1.09 -2.13 -20.88
C LYS A 106 0.05 -3.20 -20.52
N ASP A 107 0.34 -4.47 -20.79
CA ASP A 107 -0.56 -5.56 -20.46
C ASP A 107 -0.53 -5.85 -18.96
N PHE A 108 0.66 -5.85 -18.36
CA PHE A 108 0.79 -5.94 -16.91
C PHE A 108 0.10 -4.75 -16.20
N ALA A 109 0.24 -3.54 -16.69
CA ALA A 109 -0.45 -2.37 -16.13
C ALA A 109 -1.98 -2.47 -16.23
N ARG A 110 -2.52 -3.04 -17.33
CA ARG A 110 -3.97 -3.32 -17.44
C ARG A 110 -4.41 -4.39 -16.44
N PHE A 111 -3.60 -5.42 -16.25
CA PHE A 111 -3.83 -6.45 -15.25
C PHE A 111 -3.83 -5.86 -13.84
N VAL A 112 -2.80 -5.08 -13.48
CA VAL A 112 -2.71 -4.38 -12.18
C VAL A 112 -3.94 -3.51 -11.94
N LYS A 113 -4.32 -2.68 -12.93
CA LYS A 113 -5.52 -1.83 -12.84
C LYS A 113 -6.76 -2.64 -12.54
N LYS A 114 -6.96 -3.74 -13.25
CA LYS A 114 -8.14 -4.63 -13.11
C LYS A 114 -8.16 -5.30 -11.75
N GLU A 115 -7.06 -5.93 -11.36
CA GLU A 115 -6.98 -6.70 -10.11
C GLU A 115 -7.12 -5.83 -8.86
N LEU A 116 -6.64 -4.60 -8.91
CA LEU A 116 -6.76 -3.66 -7.81
C LEU A 116 -8.05 -2.83 -7.85
N GLY A 117 -8.86 -2.95 -8.90
CA GLY A 117 -10.04 -2.10 -9.07
C GLY A 117 -9.71 -0.60 -9.17
N ALA A 118 -8.51 -0.27 -9.67
CA ALA A 118 -8.07 1.12 -9.76
C ALA A 118 -8.80 1.88 -10.87
N ASN A 119 -9.19 3.14 -10.62
CA ASN A 119 -9.83 3.98 -11.64
C ASN A 119 -8.90 4.30 -12.82
N GLY A 120 -7.60 4.38 -12.54
CA GLY A 120 -6.54 4.63 -13.51
C GLY A 120 -5.20 4.25 -12.94
N VAL A 121 -4.21 4.08 -13.81
CA VAL A 121 -2.81 3.90 -13.42
C VAL A 121 -1.94 4.86 -14.21
N ARG A 122 -0.89 5.37 -13.57
CA ARG A 122 0.18 6.11 -14.23
C ARG A 122 1.35 5.16 -14.41
N LEU A 123 2.08 5.25 -15.50
CA LEU A 123 3.21 4.35 -15.72
C LEU A 123 4.38 5.03 -16.43
N VAL A 124 5.57 4.47 -16.21
CA VAL A 124 6.78 4.73 -16.97
C VAL A 124 7.25 3.42 -17.57
N ASP A 125 7.55 3.45 -18.87
CA ASP A 125 8.16 2.33 -19.56
C ASP A 125 9.68 2.44 -19.48
N GLY A 126 10.30 1.55 -18.69
CA GLY A 126 11.75 1.42 -18.54
C GLY A 126 12.43 0.72 -19.73
N GLY A 127 11.66 0.27 -20.73
CA GLY A 127 12.18 -0.37 -21.93
C GLY A 127 12.47 -1.88 -21.80
N ARG A 128 11.91 -2.54 -20.78
CA ARG A 128 12.08 -3.98 -20.53
C ARG A 128 10.72 -4.67 -20.36
N PRO A 129 10.58 -5.94 -20.75
CA PRO A 129 9.41 -6.72 -20.34
C PRO A 129 9.41 -6.94 -18.84
N GLY A 130 8.24 -7.03 -18.23
CA GLY A 130 8.09 -7.38 -16.83
C GLY A 130 8.31 -8.87 -16.60
N ARG A 131 9.26 -9.23 -15.74
CA ARG A 131 9.59 -10.61 -15.33
C ARG A 131 9.73 -10.75 -13.83
N LYS A 132 10.32 -9.73 -13.20
CA LYS A 132 10.51 -9.66 -11.75
C LYS A 132 10.00 -8.33 -11.25
N ALA A 133 8.93 -8.39 -10.48
CA ALA A 133 8.28 -7.20 -9.95
C ALA A 133 8.58 -7.01 -8.47
N ALA A 134 8.78 -5.74 -8.09
CA ALA A 134 8.63 -5.29 -6.73
C ALA A 134 7.24 -4.68 -6.53
N VAL A 135 6.69 -4.80 -5.34
CA VAL A 135 5.43 -4.16 -4.93
C VAL A 135 5.60 -3.46 -3.59
N GLY A 136 5.01 -2.28 -3.47
CA GLY A 136 4.93 -1.53 -2.22
C GLY A 136 3.59 -0.81 -2.13
N GLY A 137 2.73 -1.23 -1.19
CA GLY A 137 1.43 -0.61 -0.95
C GLY A 137 1.58 0.82 -0.46
N GLY A 138 0.67 1.71 -0.87
CA GLY A 138 0.77 3.12 -0.54
C GLY A 138 1.99 3.80 -1.16
N SER A 139 2.54 4.77 -0.47
CA SER A 139 3.67 5.59 -0.94
C SER A 139 5.01 4.94 -0.63
N CYS A 140 5.54 4.13 -1.56
CA CYS A 140 6.82 3.42 -1.44
C CYS A 140 7.81 3.74 -2.57
N SER A 141 7.65 4.84 -3.29
CA SER A 141 8.52 5.17 -4.43
C SER A 141 10.00 5.38 -4.07
N ASP A 142 10.32 5.64 -2.83
CA ASP A 142 11.68 5.70 -2.27
C ASP A 142 12.40 4.34 -2.29
N MET A 143 11.68 3.22 -2.47
CA MET A 143 12.23 1.87 -2.56
C MET A 143 12.67 1.46 -3.99
N MET A 144 12.66 2.37 -4.98
CA MET A 144 13.09 2.05 -6.35
C MET A 144 14.53 1.53 -6.40
N GLY A 145 15.41 2.09 -5.57
CA GLY A 145 16.80 1.65 -5.46
C GLY A 145 16.91 0.21 -4.95
N ASP A 146 16.13 -0.15 -3.94
CA ASP A 146 16.10 -1.51 -3.39
C ASP A 146 15.55 -2.51 -4.43
N ALA A 147 14.52 -2.14 -5.17
CA ALA A 147 13.97 -2.95 -6.25
C ALA A 147 15.01 -3.24 -7.34
N LEU A 148 15.74 -2.22 -7.77
CA LEU A 148 16.81 -2.37 -8.76
C LEU A 148 17.96 -3.24 -8.25
N ALA A 149 18.37 -3.05 -6.99
CA ALA A 149 19.43 -3.85 -6.35
C ALA A 149 19.10 -5.34 -6.30
N LEU A 150 17.81 -5.66 -6.18
CA LEU A 150 17.30 -7.04 -6.24
C LEU A 150 17.04 -7.53 -7.68
N GLY A 151 17.37 -6.73 -8.70
CA GLY A 151 17.23 -7.09 -10.10
C GLY A 151 15.78 -7.09 -10.60
N CYS A 152 14.90 -6.30 -9.98
CA CYS A 152 13.55 -6.09 -10.48
C CYS A 152 13.59 -5.21 -11.72
N ASP A 153 12.75 -5.52 -12.68
CA ASP A 153 12.53 -4.73 -13.90
C ASP A 153 11.27 -3.86 -13.79
N THR A 154 10.39 -4.17 -12.84
CA THR A 154 9.10 -3.51 -12.65
C THR A 154 8.85 -3.21 -11.18
N PHE A 155 8.28 -2.04 -10.88
CA PHE A 155 7.85 -1.67 -9.53
C PHE A 155 6.41 -1.14 -9.55
N VAL A 156 5.56 -1.72 -8.71
CA VAL A 156 4.17 -1.29 -8.52
C VAL A 156 4.05 -0.65 -7.15
N THR A 157 3.60 0.61 -7.11
CA THR A 157 3.45 1.40 -5.87
C THR A 157 2.38 2.48 -6.07
N ALA A 158 2.37 3.51 -5.23
CA ALA A 158 1.49 4.66 -5.34
C ALA A 158 2.18 5.98 -4.97
N ASP A 159 1.45 7.09 -5.15
CA ASP A 159 1.84 8.46 -4.79
C ASP A 159 3.20 8.88 -5.33
N VAL A 160 3.54 8.40 -6.51
CA VAL A 160 4.81 8.74 -7.15
C VAL A 160 4.80 10.21 -7.56
N LYS A 161 5.81 10.95 -7.11
CA LYS A 161 6.02 12.34 -7.48
C LYS A 161 6.58 12.45 -8.89
N TYR A 162 6.53 13.66 -9.47
CA TYR A 162 6.98 13.92 -10.83
C TYR A 162 8.43 13.49 -11.08
N ASP A 163 9.33 13.84 -10.18
CA ASP A 163 10.75 13.46 -10.22
C ASP A 163 10.94 11.94 -10.19
N GLY A 164 10.17 11.21 -9.38
CA GLY A 164 10.22 9.75 -9.32
C GLY A 164 9.89 9.07 -10.65
N PHE A 165 9.00 9.65 -11.47
CA PHE A 165 8.74 9.14 -12.84
C PHE A 165 9.95 9.35 -13.76
N LEU A 166 10.64 10.48 -13.64
CA LEU A 166 11.85 10.76 -14.43
C LEU A 166 12.99 9.83 -14.01
N ASP A 167 13.18 9.63 -12.72
CA ASP A 167 14.20 8.74 -12.17
C ASP A 167 13.96 7.29 -12.62
N ALA A 168 12.75 6.78 -12.53
CA ALA A 168 12.40 5.44 -13.00
C ALA A 168 12.75 5.27 -14.49
N LYS A 169 12.47 6.29 -15.33
CA LYS A 169 12.82 6.29 -16.75
C LYS A 169 14.32 6.25 -16.96
N ALA A 170 15.06 7.09 -16.24
CA ALA A 170 16.50 7.17 -16.35
C ALA A 170 17.20 5.87 -15.91
N LEU A 171 16.64 5.20 -14.89
CA LEU A 171 17.15 3.94 -14.34
C LEU A 171 16.71 2.70 -15.15
N GLY A 172 15.85 2.85 -16.15
CA GLY A 172 15.33 1.75 -16.94
C GLY A 172 14.39 0.82 -16.15
N LEU A 173 13.70 1.36 -15.14
CA LEU A 173 12.72 0.65 -14.32
C LEU A 173 11.32 0.92 -14.84
N ASN A 174 10.57 -0.13 -15.11
CA ASN A 174 9.13 -0.02 -15.31
C ASN A 174 8.49 0.39 -14.00
N LEU A 175 7.74 1.48 -13.99
CA LEU A 175 7.06 1.97 -12.79
C LEU A 175 5.56 2.05 -13.05
N ILE A 176 4.76 1.50 -12.14
CA ILE A 176 3.30 1.58 -12.17
C ILE A 176 2.84 2.19 -10.86
N ASP A 177 2.26 3.39 -10.94
CA ASP A 177 1.53 4.02 -9.84
C ASP A 177 0.05 3.64 -9.99
N ALA A 178 -0.40 2.76 -9.10
CA ALA A 178 -1.75 2.21 -9.13
C ALA A 178 -2.72 2.89 -8.13
N GLY A 179 -2.25 3.92 -7.45
CA GLY A 179 -3.01 4.68 -6.45
C GLY A 179 -2.94 4.08 -5.04
N HIS A 180 -2.98 4.96 -4.05
CA HIS A 180 -2.78 4.62 -2.65
C HIS A 180 -3.82 3.60 -2.15
N PHE A 181 -5.09 3.99 -2.18
CA PHE A 181 -6.18 3.12 -1.72
C PHE A 181 -6.23 1.75 -2.41
N PRO A 182 -6.12 1.62 -3.75
CA PRO A 182 -6.16 0.32 -4.41
C PRO A 182 -5.03 -0.62 -3.99
N THR A 183 -3.83 -0.08 -3.74
CA THR A 183 -2.66 -0.89 -3.37
C THR A 183 -2.68 -1.36 -1.92
N GLU A 184 -3.44 -0.71 -1.04
CA GLU A 184 -3.57 -1.07 0.38
C GLU A 184 -4.87 -1.82 0.70
N ASN A 185 -5.97 -1.48 0.04
CA ASN A 185 -7.28 -2.09 0.31
C ASN A 185 -7.32 -3.60 0.08
N VAL A 186 -6.34 -4.15 -0.62
CA VAL A 186 -6.17 -5.59 -0.85
C VAL A 186 -6.03 -6.39 0.44
N VAL A 187 -5.65 -5.76 1.55
CA VAL A 187 -5.51 -6.43 2.85
C VAL A 187 -6.86 -6.61 3.55
N CYS A 188 -7.85 -5.75 3.30
CA CYS A 188 -9.12 -5.81 4.02
C CYS A 188 -9.85 -7.16 3.93
N PRO A 189 -9.89 -7.86 2.77
CA PRO A 189 -10.50 -9.19 2.70
C PRO A 189 -9.68 -10.30 3.39
N VAL A 190 -8.43 -10.02 3.78
CA VAL A 190 -7.53 -10.99 4.41
C VAL A 190 -7.64 -10.93 5.94
N LEU A 191 -8.06 -9.79 6.49
CA LEU A 191 -8.28 -9.56 7.91
C LEU A 191 -9.65 -10.08 8.37
#